data_a1d8fac2cdd757bf80bc094afbeeed4e
#
_entry.id   a1d8fac2cdd757bf80bc094afbeeed4e
#
_cell.length_a   1.000
_cell.length_b   1.000
_cell.length_c   1.000
_cell.angle_alpha   90.00
_cell.angle_beta   90.00
_cell.angle_gamma   90.00
#
_symmetry.space_group_name_H-M   'P 1'
#
loop_
_entity.id
_entity.type
_entity.pdbx_description
1 polymer ?
#
loop_
_entity_poly.entity_id
_entity_poly.type
_entity_poly.pdbx_seq_one_letter_code
_entity_poly.pdbx_strand_id
1 'polypeptide(L)'
;MQTNSPLMPREKLLKYGVEALEDHELLAIFLRTGIRGWPVMELSHSVLQHFGSLRALLSADKEAFCKVKGLGITQFIQLQATTEMTKRYLKQELLIEHVFSDTSTVKLYLQAELHHEEREIFMVLFLDNQHRLIKKERLFLGTINVTNVYPREIIKESLSCNAAALILAHNHPSGLAEPSYSDKMITQKIIEAAELMDIRILDHFIVGKGTCYSFAEHNLL
;
A
#
# COMPACT_ATOMS: atom_id res chain seq x y z
N MET A 1 11.58 -42.16 -21.49
CA MET A 1 11.17 -41.62 -20.18
C MET A 1 11.57 -40.16 -20.17
N GLN A 2 10.59 -39.26 -20.40
CA GLN A 2 10.84 -37.84 -20.23
C GLN A 2 10.89 -37.57 -18.72
N THR A 3 12.06 -37.20 -18.21
CA THR A 3 12.23 -36.71 -16.84
C THR A 3 11.44 -35.42 -16.73
N ASN A 4 10.30 -35.46 -16.04
CA ASN A 4 9.49 -34.30 -15.71
C ASN A 4 10.25 -33.45 -14.68
N SER A 5 11.31 -32.77 -15.11
CA SER A 5 11.95 -31.74 -14.26
C SER A 5 10.89 -30.67 -13.99
N PRO A 6 10.73 -30.20 -12.75
CA PRO A 6 9.81 -29.12 -12.44
C PRO A 6 10.17 -27.90 -13.29
N LEU A 7 9.18 -27.25 -13.87
CA LEU A 7 9.35 -26.05 -14.70
C LEU A 7 10.04 -24.95 -13.88
N MET A 8 11.01 -24.29 -14.50
CA MET A 8 11.63 -23.12 -13.88
C MET A 8 10.60 -21.96 -13.82
N PRO A 9 10.71 -21.02 -12.87
CA PRO A 9 9.72 -19.98 -12.65
C PRO A 9 9.32 -19.19 -13.90
N ARG A 10 10.27 -18.87 -14.78
CA ARG A 10 10.00 -18.18 -16.06
C ARG A 10 9.17 -19.02 -17.01
N GLU A 11 9.45 -20.33 -17.10
CA GLU A 11 8.69 -21.26 -17.92
C GLU A 11 7.29 -21.47 -17.36
N LYS A 12 7.16 -21.54 -16.02
CA LYS A 12 5.91 -21.66 -15.31
C LYS A 12 5.04 -20.42 -15.52
N LEU A 13 5.63 -19.21 -15.45
CA LEU A 13 4.96 -17.95 -15.73
C LEU A 13 4.42 -17.90 -17.16
N LEU A 14 5.25 -18.26 -18.15
CA LEU A 14 4.85 -18.24 -19.57
C LEU A 14 3.76 -19.25 -19.89
N LYS A 15 3.73 -20.38 -19.20
CA LYS A 15 2.78 -21.47 -19.47
C LYS A 15 1.46 -21.32 -18.70
N TYR A 16 1.51 -20.83 -17.48
CA TYR A 16 0.37 -20.86 -16.55
C TYR A 16 -0.04 -19.48 -16.04
N GLY A 17 0.69 -18.41 -16.41
CA GLY A 17 0.44 -17.06 -15.92
C GLY A 17 1.18 -16.77 -14.60
N VAL A 18 1.19 -15.49 -14.22
CA VAL A 18 1.90 -15.01 -13.02
C VAL A 18 1.27 -15.50 -11.72
N GLU A 19 -0.03 -15.71 -11.72
CA GLU A 19 -0.82 -16.17 -10.55
C GLU A 19 -0.46 -17.59 -10.11
N ALA A 20 0.15 -18.38 -11.00
CA ALA A 20 0.61 -19.73 -10.68
C ALA A 20 1.91 -19.76 -9.89
N LEU A 21 2.61 -18.62 -9.74
CA LEU A 21 3.91 -18.54 -9.08
C LEU A 21 3.74 -18.31 -7.58
N GLU A 22 4.54 -19.01 -6.81
CA GLU A 22 4.72 -18.74 -5.38
C GLU A 22 5.68 -17.56 -5.16
N ASP A 23 5.65 -16.93 -3.97
CA ASP A 23 6.47 -15.77 -3.62
C ASP A 23 7.96 -15.99 -3.88
N HIS A 24 8.50 -17.17 -3.54
CA HIS A 24 9.91 -17.49 -3.79
C HIS A 24 10.22 -17.65 -5.27
N GLU A 25 9.28 -18.12 -6.08
CA GLU A 25 9.42 -18.24 -7.53
C GLU A 25 9.43 -16.86 -8.19
N LEU A 26 8.54 -15.94 -7.75
CA LEU A 26 8.56 -14.54 -8.17
C LEU A 26 9.90 -13.89 -7.85
N LEU A 27 10.37 -14.06 -6.61
CA LEU A 27 11.67 -13.52 -6.20
C LEU A 27 12.82 -14.09 -7.02
N ALA A 28 12.79 -15.39 -7.34
CA ALA A 28 13.81 -16.04 -8.18
C ALA A 28 13.92 -15.43 -9.59
N ILE A 29 12.79 -14.98 -10.15
CA ILE A 29 12.77 -14.25 -11.43
C ILE A 29 13.57 -12.95 -11.34
N PHE A 30 13.42 -12.19 -10.24
CA PHE A 30 14.14 -10.94 -9.99
C PHE A 30 15.62 -11.17 -9.68
N LEU A 31 15.96 -12.18 -8.91
CA LEU A 31 17.35 -12.52 -8.59
C LEU A 31 18.11 -13.01 -9.82
N ARG A 32 17.41 -13.61 -10.81
CA ARG A 32 17.93 -14.09 -12.10
C ARG A 32 18.87 -15.28 -12.01
N THR A 33 19.86 -15.22 -11.17
CA THR A 33 20.87 -16.26 -10.95
C THR A 33 21.09 -16.47 -9.46
N GLY A 34 21.49 -17.69 -9.09
CA GLY A 34 21.99 -17.98 -7.76
C GLY A 34 23.41 -17.45 -7.54
N ILE A 35 24.00 -17.83 -6.45
CA ILE A 35 25.40 -17.59 -6.10
C ILE A 35 26.16 -18.91 -6.04
N ARG A 36 27.48 -18.86 -5.95
CA ARG A 36 28.30 -20.05 -5.87
C ARG A 36 27.86 -20.98 -4.73
N GLY A 37 27.41 -22.17 -5.08
CA GLY A 37 26.91 -23.18 -4.16
C GLY A 37 25.44 -23.05 -3.77
N TRP A 38 24.73 -22.04 -4.31
CA TRP A 38 23.30 -21.85 -4.06
C TRP A 38 22.55 -21.56 -5.37
N PRO A 39 21.81 -22.52 -5.91
CA PRO A 39 20.87 -22.29 -7.00
C PRO A 39 19.87 -21.17 -6.68
N VAL A 40 19.38 -20.50 -7.71
CA VAL A 40 18.49 -19.33 -7.51
C VAL A 40 17.22 -19.65 -6.73
N MET A 41 16.68 -20.85 -6.87
CA MET A 41 15.48 -21.30 -6.13
C MET A 41 15.75 -21.45 -4.63
N GLU A 42 16.87 -22.06 -4.28
CA GLU A 42 17.27 -22.20 -2.88
C GLU A 42 17.62 -20.84 -2.26
N LEU A 43 18.28 -19.96 -3.03
CA LEU A 43 18.60 -18.61 -2.60
C LEU A 43 17.30 -17.81 -2.34
N SER A 44 16.34 -17.82 -3.26
CA SER A 44 15.09 -17.08 -3.11
C SER A 44 14.26 -17.57 -1.92
N HIS A 45 14.21 -18.89 -1.71
CA HIS A 45 13.54 -19.47 -0.56
C HIS A 45 14.20 -19.05 0.78
N SER A 46 15.53 -19.12 0.84
CA SER A 46 16.28 -18.70 2.03
C SER A 46 16.14 -17.21 2.33
N VAL A 47 16.12 -16.37 1.30
CA VAL A 47 15.89 -14.92 1.44
C VAL A 47 14.51 -14.64 2.02
N LEU A 48 13.46 -15.28 1.51
CA LEU A 48 12.10 -15.11 2.05
C LEU A 48 11.98 -15.64 3.47
N GLN A 49 12.63 -16.74 3.81
CA GLN A 49 12.67 -17.23 5.20
C GLN A 49 13.33 -16.20 6.13
N HIS A 50 14.42 -15.54 5.67
CA HIS A 50 15.11 -14.52 6.47
C HIS A 50 14.22 -13.32 6.77
N PHE A 51 13.50 -12.78 5.76
CA PHE A 51 12.63 -11.61 5.92
C PHE A 51 11.22 -11.96 6.40
N GLY A 52 10.81 -13.21 6.32
CA GLY A 52 9.50 -13.70 6.71
C GLY A 52 8.38 -13.48 5.68
N SER A 53 8.51 -12.51 4.77
CA SER A 53 7.54 -12.26 3.70
C SER A 53 8.14 -11.40 2.58
N LEU A 54 7.52 -11.42 1.39
CA LEU A 54 7.84 -10.47 0.30
C LEU A 54 7.69 -9.02 0.76
N ARG A 55 6.66 -8.74 1.55
CA ARG A 55 6.43 -7.40 2.11
C ARG A 55 7.61 -6.94 2.94
N ALA A 56 8.06 -7.74 3.90
CA ALA A 56 9.19 -7.39 4.76
C ALA A 56 10.48 -7.21 3.96
N LEU A 57 10.70 -8.05 2.94
CA LEU A 57 11.82 -7.93 2.00
C LEU A 57 11.79 -6.60 1.23
N LEU A 58 10.63 -6.23 0.67
CA LEU A 58 10.47 -5.00 -0.12
C LEU A 58 10.51 -3.73 0.75
N SER A 59 10.22 -3.86 2.05
CA SER A 59 10.26 -2.76 3.03
C SER A 59 11.62 -2.62 3.72
N ALA A 60 12.53 -3.57 3.54
CA ALA A 60 13.84 -3.55 4.19
C ALA A 60 14.66 -2.35 3.74
N ASP A 61 15.39 -1.74 4.66
CA ASP A 61 16.37 -0.73 4.32
C ASP A 61 17.57 -1.34 3.58
N LYS A 62 18.37 -0.48 2.97
CA LYS A 62 19.56 -0.89 2.19
C LYS A 62 20.53 -1.73 3.02
N GLU A 63 20.74 -1.38 4.29
CA GLU A 63 21.74 -2.06 5.13
C GLU A 63 21.27 -3.47 5.49
N ALA A 64 20.03 -3.61 5.96
CA ALA A 64 19.43 -4.90 6.28
C ALA A 64 19.39 -5.80 5.04
N PHE A 65 18.97 -5.26 3.89
CA PHE A 65 18.89 -5.98 2.64
C PHE A 65 20.26 -6.51 2.19
N CYS A 66 21.27 -5.65 2.12
CA CYS A 66 22.60 -6.00 1.62
C CYS A 66 23.45 -6.86 2.59
N LYS A 67 23.05 -7.01 3.86
CA LYS A 67 23.66 -7.94 4.80
C LYS A 67 23.32 -9.40 4.50
N VAL A 68 22.23 -9.65 3.77
CA VAL A 68 21.81 -11.01 3.44
C VAL A 68 22.68 -11.57 2.32
N LYS A 69 23.26 -12.74 2.54
CA LYS A 69 24.13 -13.40 1.56
C LYS A 69 23.39 -13.63 0.23
N GLY A 70 23.97 -13.16 -0.86
CA GLY A 70 23.40 -13.27 -2.19
C GLY A 70 22.53 -12.10 -2.63
N LEU A 71 22.28 -11.15 -1.74
CA LEU A 71 21.63 -9.88 -2.05
C LEU A 71 22.67 -8.75 -2.09
N GLY A 72 22.61 -7.93 -3.11
CA GLY A 72 23.49 -6.80 -3.29
C GLY A 72 22.74 -5.53 -3.67
N ILE A 73 23.48 -4.45 -3.83
CA ILE A 73 22.91 -3.13 -4.14
C ILE A 73 22.10 -3.13 -5.45
N THR A 74 22.48 -3.92 -6.44
CA THR A 74 21.77 -3.98 -7.73
C THR A 74 20.37 -4.57 -7.55
N GLN A 75 20.24 -5.66 -6.80
CA GLN A 75 18.94 -6.28 -6.50
C GLN A 75 18.07 -5.35 -5.65
N PHE A 76 18.67 -4.67 -4.66
CA PHE A 76 17.99 -3.66 -3.87
C PHE A 76 17.38 -2.56 -4.74
N ILE A 77 18.19 -1.93 -5.60
CA ILE A 77 17.74 -0.86 -6.50
C ILE A 77 16.62 -1.37 -7.42
N GLN A 78 16.77 -2.57 -7.99
CA GLN A 78 15.78 -3.14 -8.90
C GLN A 78 14.43 -3.37 -8.21
N LEU A 79 14.41 -3.93 -6.99
CA LEU A 79 13.18 -4.16 -6.24
C LEU A 79 12.53 -2.86 -5.80
N GLN A 80 13.31 -1.87 -5.32
CA GLN A 80 12.78 -0.54 -4.97
C GLN A 80 12.19 0.18 -6.19
N ALA A 81 12.86 0.12 -7.35
CA ALA A 81 12.34 0.69 -8.58
C ALA A 81 11.03 0.03 -9.01
N THR A 82 10.93 -1.30 -8.91
CA THR A 82 9.69 -2.03 -9.23
C THR A 82 8.54 -1.63 -8.30
N THR A 83 8.81 -1.52 -7.00
CA THR A 83 7.81 -1.06 -6.02
C THR A 83 7.32 0.35 -6.35
N GLU A 84 8.23 1.26 -6.70
CA GLU A 84 7.86 2.63 -7.09
C GLU A 84 7.08 2.66 -8.43
N MET A 85 7.46 1.83 -9.41
CA MET A 85 6.70 1.70 -10.67
C MET A 85 5.28 1.23 -10.41
N THR A 86 5.08 0.25 -9.54
CA THR A 86 3.75 -0.23 -9.14
C THR A 86 2.93 0.88 -8.47
N LYS A 87 3.53 1.66 -7.57
CA LYS A 87 2.88 2.83 -6.96
C LYS A 87 2.44 3.86 -8.00
N ARG A 88 3.30 4.17 -8.97
CA ARG A 88 2.97 5.12 -10.06
C ARG A 88 1.90 4.58 -10.99
N TYR A 89 1.94 3.29 -11.30
CA TYR A 89 0.90 2.63 -12.09
C TYR A 89 -0.46 2.74 -11.41
N LEU A 90 -0.57 2.33 -10.15
CA LEU A 90 -1.81 2.46 -9.38
C LEU A 90 -2.30 3.90 -9.29
N LYS A 91 -1.38 4.86 -9.10
CA LYS A 91 -1.73 6.29 -9.10
C LYS A 91 -2.28 6.75 -10.46
N GLN A 92 -1.72 6.29 -11.58
CA GLN A 92 -2.20 6.64 -12.91
C GLN A 92 -3.59 6.04 -13.17
N GLU A 93 -3.85 4.80 -12.78
CA GLU A 93 -5.19 4.22 -12.88
C GLU A 93 -6.22 5.03 -12.09
N LEU A 94 -5.88 5.47 -10.88
CA LEU A 94 -6.74 6.33 -10.07
C LEU A 94 -6.97 7.73 -10.70
N LEU A 95 -6.05 8.20 -11.55
CA LEU A 95 -6.16 9.50 -12.24
C LEU A 95 -6.89 9.42 -13.59
N ILE A 96 -6.82 8.29 -14.29
CA ILE A 96 -7.29 8.14 -15.69
C ILE A 96 -8.73 7.61 -15.74
N GLU A 97 -9.11 6.72 -14.86
CA GLU A 97 -10.47 6.22 -14.81
C GLU A 97 -11.23 6.92 -13.69
N HIS A 98 -12.44 7.35 -13.91
CA HIS A 98 -13.44 7.93 -13.01
C HIS A 98 -13.67 7.13 -11.68
N VAL A 99 -12.65 6.82 -10.90
CA VAL A 99 -12.54 5.53 -10.26
C VAL A 99 -12.18 5.54 -8.79
N PHE A 100 -12.64 6.46 -8.04
CA PHE A 100 -12.89 6.09 -6.65
C PHE A 100 -14.24 5.33 -6.51
N SER A 101 -14.68 4.67 -7.57
CA SER A 101 -15.82 3.76 -7.59
C SER A 101 -15.43 2.31 -7.25
N ASP A 102 -14.15 1.93 -7.40
CA ASP A 102 -13.67 0.61 -6.99
C ASP A 102 -12.86 0.68 -5.70
N THR A 103 -13.50 0.31 -4.61
CA THR A 103 -12.92 0.26 -3.26
C THR A 103 -11.65 -0.60 -3.19
N SER A 104 -11.55 -1.65 -4.00
CA SER A 104 -10.40 -2.57 -3.98
C SER A 104 -9.12 -1.88 -4.48
N THR A 105 -9.21 -1.11 -5.55
CA THR A 105 -8.08 -0.34 -6.10
C THR A 105 -7.62 0.75 -5.12
N VAL A 106 -8.58 1.45 -4.47
CA VAL A 106 -8.26 2.43 -3.42
C VAL A 106 -7.53 1.78 -2.25
N LYS A 107 -7.99 0.62 -1.78
CA LYS A 107 -7.34 -0.15 -0.71
C LYS A 107 -5.90 -0.50 -1.06
N LEU A 108 -5.65 -1.02 -2.27
CA LEU A 108 -4.30 -1.37 -2.73
C LEU A 108 -3.39 -0.13 -2.78
N TYR A 109 -3.89 0.97 -3.31
CA TYR A 109 -3.15 2.23 -3.35
C TYR A 109 -2.79 2.74 -1.95
N LEU A 110 -3.76 2.79 -1.03
CA LEU A 110 -3.54 3.25 0.33
C LEU A 110 -2.60 2.32 1.10
N GLN A 111 -2.70 1.01 0.90
CA GLN A 111 -1.74 0.06 1.45
C GLN A 111 -0.32 0.33 0.94
N ALA A 112 -0.15 0.56 -0.37
CA ALA A 112 1.16 0.88 -0.95
C ALA A 112 1.75 2.19 -0.40
N GLU A 113 0.91 3.19 -0.08
CA GLU A 113 1.33 4.49 0.42
C GLU A 113 1.64 4.52 1.93
N LEU A 114 0.91 3.74 2.73
CA LEU A 114 0.90 3.89 4.19
C LEU A 114 1.49 2.68 4.96
N HIS A 115 1.67 1.52 4.33
CA HIS A 115 2.04 0.30 5.07
C HIS A 115 3.47 0.30 5.64
N HIS A 116 4.36 1.15 5.12
CA HIS A 116 5.74 1.26 5.60
C HIS A 116 5.92 2.23 6.76
N GLU A 117 4.88 2.99 7.08
CA GLU A 117 4.99 4.07 8.06
C GLU A 117 5.01 3.50 9.49
N GLU A 118 6.06 3.84 10.21
CA GLU A 118 6.23 3.43 11.61
C GLU A 118 5.42 4.29 12.58
N ARG A 119 4.94 5.44 12.11
CA ARG A 119 4.09 6.38 12.85
C ARG A 119 2.70 6.41 12.24
N GLU A 120 1.71 6.76 13.05
CA GLU A 120 0.38 7.02 12.55
C GLU A 120 0.36 8.27 11.67
N ILE A 121 -0.09 8.12 10.44
CA ILE A 121 -0.23 9.20 9.45
C ILE A 121 -1.68 9.28 9.05
N PHE A 122 -2.28 10.46 9.17
CA PHE A 122 -3.59 10.74 8.63
C PHE A 122 -3.45 11.44 7.28
N MET A 123 -3.94 10.79 6.24
CA MET A 123 -3.92 11.23 4.85
C MET A 123 -5.32 11.55 4.37
N VAL A 124 -5.42 12.57 3.52
CA VAL A 124 -6.67 12.92 2.84
C VAL A 124 -6.43 12.94 1.33
N LEU A 125 -7.37 12.33 0.61
CA LEU A 125 -7.47 12.40 -0.84
C LEU A 125 -8.59 13.38 -1.17
N PHE A 126 -8.26 14.44 -1.89
CA PHE A 126 -9.17 15.51 -2.31
C PHE A 126 -9.64 15.24 -3.73
N LEU A 127 -10.95 15.19 -3.95
CA LEU A 127 -11.56 14.74 -5.19
C LEU A 127 -12.47 15.81 -5.78
N ASP A 128 -12.58 15.83 -7.11
CA ASP A 128 -13.56 16.66 -7.81
C ASP A 128 -14.97 16.02 -7.83
N ASN A 129 -15.92 16.68 -8.47
CA ASN A 129 -17.31 16.20 -8.60
C ASN A 129 -17.44 14.87 -9.35
N GLN A 130 -16.44 14.51 -10.16
CA GLN A 130 -16.37 13.25 -10.89
C GLN A 130 -15.55 12.20 -10.16
N HIS A 131 -15.20 12.47 -8.88
CA HIS A 131 -14.37 11.65 -8.02
C HIS A 131 -12.93 11.41 -8.55
N ARG A 132 -12.40 12.33 -9.35
CA ARG A 132 -11.00 12.30 -9.79
C ARG A 132 -10.12 12.96 -8.73
N LEU A 133 -8.95 12.41 -8.52
CA LEU A 133 -8.00 12.93 -7.54
C LEU A 133 -7.45 14.30 -7.99
N ILE A 134 -7.75 15.35 -7.23
CA ILE A 134 -7.16 16.67 -7.36
C ILE A 134 -5.79 16.68 -6.65
N LYS A 135 -5.77 16.22 -5.39
CA LYS A 135 -4.62 16.31 -4.50
C LYS A 135 -4.65 15.19 -3.46
N LYS A 136 -3.49 14.78 -3.00
CA LYS A 136 -3.36 13.99 -1.75
C LYS A 136 -2.44 14.71 -0.79
N GLU A 137 -2.78 14.66 0.49
CA GLU A 137 -1.93 15.22 1.54
C GLU A 137 -1.87 14.35 2.79
N ARG A 138 -0.70 14.31 3.40
CA ARG A 138 -0.46 13.77 4.74
C ARG A 138 -0.59 14.91 5.73
N LEU A 139 -1.80 15.17 6.19
CA LEU A 139 -2.12 16.37 6.97
C LEU A 139 -1.65 16.29 8.43
N PHE A 140 -1.67 15.08 9.00
CA PHE A 140 -1.30 14.92 10.40
C PHE A 140 -0.32 13.76 10.56
N LEU A 141 0.73 14.03 11.32
CA LEU A 141 1.75 13.06 11.71
C LEU A 141 1.64 12.85 13.22
N GLY A 142 1.22 11.68 13.62
CA GLY A 142 1.10 11.32 15.03
C GLY A 142 2.41 10.85 15.64
N THR A 143 2.36 10.64 16.94
CA THR A 143 3.32 9.80 17.66
C THR A 143 2.97 8.33 17.41
N ILE A 144 3.70 7.39 18.03
CA ILE A 144 3.47 5.94 17.85
C ILE A 144 2.01 5.52 18.15
N ASN A 145 1.27 6.29 18.97
CA ASN A 145 -0.04 5.89 19.48
C ASN A 145 -1.17 6.92 19.33
N VAL A 146 -0.91 8.15 18.89
CA VAL A 146 -1.96 9.21 18.81
C VAL A 146 -1.64 10.22 17.72
N THR A 147 -2.62 10.45 16.84
CA THR A 147 -2.61 11.55 15.87
C THR A 147 -3.74 12.52 16.20
N ASN A 148 -3.39 13.78 16.47
CA ASN A 148 -4.40 14.83 16.64
C ASN A 148 -4.84 15.32 15.26
N VAL A 149 -6.05 14.93 14.86
CA VAL A 149 -6.68 15.35 13.60
C VAL A 149 -7.60 16.54 13.87
N TYR A 150 -7.42 17.62 13.11
CA TYR A 150 -8.22 18.83 13.22
C TYR A 150 -9.11 19.00 11.99
N PRO A 151 -10.45 18.83 12.08
CA PRO A 151 -11.35 18.99 10.94
C PRO A 151 -11.19 20.32 10.20
N ARG A 152 -10.93 21.41 10.91
CA ARG A 152 -10.72 22.74 10.30
C ARG A 152 -9.58 22.78 9.27
N GLU A 153 -8.49 22.03 9.48
CA GLU A 153 -7.37 21.99 8.52
C GLU A 153 -7.75 21.19 7.28
N ILE A 154 -8.53 20.12 7.43
CA ILE A 154 -9.08 19.35 6.32
C ILE A 154 -10.01 20.21 5.48
N ILE A 155 -10.95 20.90 6.11
CA ILE A 155 -11.91 21.78 5.41
C ILE A 155 -11.19 22.95 4.72
N LYS A 156 -10.26 23.60 5.40
CA LYS A 156 -9.44 24.67 4.80
C LYS A 156 -8.72 24.21 3.54
N GLU A 157 -8.11 23.03 3.59
CA GLU A 157 -7.40 22.48 2.43
C GLU A 157 -8.38 22.07 1.32
N SER A 158 -9.53 21.50 1.68
CA SER A 158 -10.58 21.14 0.73
C SER A 158 -11.06 22.35 -0.06
N LEU A 159 -11.31 23.47 0.62
CA LEU A 159 -11.74 24.73 -0.02
C LEU A 159 -10.63 25.32 -0.88
N SER A 160 -9.34 25.22 -0.45
CA SER A 160 -8.20 25.75 -1.21
C SER A 160 -8.00 25.07 -2.57
N CYS A 161 -8.32 23.77 -2.66
CA CYS A 161 -8.18 23.00 -3.89
C CYS A 161 -9.52 22.74 -4.60
N ASN A 162 -10.63 23.38 -4.15
CA ASN A 162 -11.98 23.17 -4.68
C ASN A 162 -12.41 21.70 -4.72
N ALA A 163 -12.13 20.96 -3.66
CA ALA A 163 -12.56 19.58 -3.55
C ALA A 163 -14.07 19.49 -3.29
N ALA A 164 -14.73 18.57 -4.00
CA ALA A 164 -16.15 18.27 -3.84
C ALA A 164 -16.40 17.00 -3.01
N ALA A 165 -15.38 16.14 -2.89
CA ALA A 165 -15.44 14.94 -2.08
C ALA A 165 -14.06 14.58 -1.51
N LEU A 166 -14.07 13.84 -0.40
CA LEU A 166 -12.86 13.41 0.29
C LEU A 166 -12.89 11.90 0.54
N ILE A 167 -11.71 11.30 0.49
CA ILE A 167 -11.44 10.00 1.11
C ILE A 167 -10.41 10.22 2.21
N LEU A 168 -10.73 9.75 3.41
CA LEU A 168 -9.86 9.78 4.57
C LEU A 168 -9.10 8.46 4.66
N ALA A 169 -7.87 8.51 5.12
CA ALA A 169 -7.10 7.30 5.38
C ALA A 169 -6.09 7.51 6.50
N HIS A 170 -5.88 6.51 7.35
CA HIS A 170 -4.76 6.47 8.27
C HIS A 170 -4.24 5.06 8.44
N ASN A 171 -2.99 4.93 8.86
CA ASN A 171 -2.40 3.64 9.19
C ASN A 171 -2.37 3.40 10.70
N HIS A 172 -2.54 2.15 11.08
CA HIS A 172 -2.26 1.68 12.43
C HIS A 172 -0.90 0.97 12.48
N PRO A 173 0.14 1.56 13.10
CA PRO A 173 1.46 0.92 13.25
C PRO A 173 1.42 -0.43 13.96
N SER A 174 0.41 -0.66 14.83
CA SER A 174 0.14 -1.97 15.45
C SER A 174 -0.13 -3.08 14.44
N GLY A 175 -0.59 -2.71 13.24
CA GLY A 175 -0.95 -3.62 12.16
C GLY A 175 -2.41 -4.09 12.16
N LEU A 176 -3.20 -3.77 13.17
CA LEU A 176 -4.64 -4.07 13.22
C LEU A 176 -5.42 -2.97 12.50
N ALA A 177 -6.18 -3.33 11.47
CA ALA A 177 -6.99 -2.39 10.68
C ALA A 177 -8.41 -2.24 11.26
N GLU A 178 -8.58 -2.31 12.58
CA GLU A 178 -9.88 -2.13 13.23
C GLU A 178 -10.06 -0.70 13.72
N PRO A 179 -11.23 -0.06 13.49
CA PRO A 179 -11.47 1.30 13.93
C PRO A 179 -11.58 1.40 15.46
N SER A 180 -10.78 2.26 16.05
CA SER A 180 -10.93 2.62 17.46
C SER A 180 -12.17 3.49 17.67
N TYR A 181 -12.55 3.69 18.92
CA TYR A 181 -13.60 4.65 19.27
C TYR A 181 -13.23 6.09 18.83
N SER A 182 -11.96 6.45 18.98
CA SER A 182 -11.43 7.75 18.55
C SER A 182 -11.55 7.96 17.05
N ASP A 183 -11.30 6.93 16.25
CA ASP A 183 -11.42 7.00 14.79
C ASP A 183 -12.86 7.23 14.35
N LYS A 184 -13.82 6.56 14.99
CA LYS A 184 -15.24 6.76 14.74
C LYS A 184 -15.67 8.19 15.10
N MET A 185 -15.24 8.69 16.25
CA MET A 185 -15.56 10.04 16.71
C MET A 185 -14.97 11.14 15.84
N ILE A 186 -13.71 10.99 15.40
CA ILE A 186 -13.09 12.01 14.52
C ILE A 186 -13.69 11.97 13.12
N THR A 187 -14.00 10.77 12.60
CA THR A 187 -14.67 10.61 11.31
C THR A 187 -16.01 11.34 11.31
N GLN A 188 -16.84 11.13 12.33
CA GLN A 188 -18.13 11.81 12.46
C GLN A 188 -17.99 13.34 12.49
N LYS A 189 -17.03 13.87 13.25
CA LYS A 189 -16.76 15.31 13.30
C LYS A 189 -16.32 15.88 11.95
N ILE A 190 -15.54 15.11 11.18
CA ILE A 190 -15.11 15.53 9.85
C ILE A 190 -16.30 15.53 8.89
N ILE A 191 -17.18 14.50 8.95
CA ILE A 191 -18.41 14.43 8.15
C ILE A 191 -19.27 15.66 8.42
N GLU A 192 -19.59 15.95 9.69
CA GLU A 192 -20.42 17.10 10.09
C GLU A 192 -19.82 18.44 9.60
N ALA A 193 -18.50 18.60 9.70
CA ALA A 193 -17.82 19.80 9.22
C ALA A 193 -17.79 19.91 7.68
N ALA A 194 -17.65 18.80 6.97
CA ALA A 194 -17.62 18.74 5.51
C ALA A 194 -19.01 18.98 4.91
N GLU A 195 -20.07 18.43 5.49
CA GLU A 195 -21.46 18.63 5.08
C GLU A 195 -21.87 20.11 5.10
N LEU A 196 -21.41 20.88 6.08
CA LEU A 196 -21.67 22.34 6.14
C LEU A 196 -21.09 23.11 4.95
N MET A 197 -20.15 22.51 4.21
CA MET A 197 -19.46 23.10 3.07
C MET A 197 -19.79 22.36 1.76
N ASP A 198 -20.84 21.55 1.73
CA ASP A 198 -21.26 20.71 0.60
C ASP A 198 -20.14 19.77 0.09
N ILE A 199 -19.24 19.33 0.99
CA ILE A 199 -18.15 18.41 0.69
C ILE A 199 -18.54 17.02 1.20
N ARG A 200 -18.48 16.00 0.35
CA ARG A 200 -18.87 14.63 0.71
C ARG A 200 -17.67 13.82 1.21
N ILE A 201 -17.84 13.08 2.29
CA ILE A 201 -16.90 12.04 2.70
C ILE A 201 -17.33 10.73 2.04
N LEU A 202 -16.50 10.19 1.13
CA LEU A 202 -16.83 8.96 0.40
C LEU A 202 -16.46 7.72 1.18
N ASP A 203 -15.33 7.74 1.89
CA ASP A 203 -14.91 6.65 2.76
C ASP A 203 -13.85 7.11 3.77
N HIS A 204 -13.65 6.30 4.79
CA HIS A 204 -12.50 6.36 5.68
C HIS A 204 -11.84 4.99 5.77
N PHE A 205 -10.57 4.91 5.38
CA PHE A 205 -9.81 3.68 5.37
C PHE A 205 -8.81 3.61 6.51
N ILE A 206 -8.73 2.46 7.17
CA ILE A 206 -7.68 2.15 8.14
C ILE A 206 -6.76 1.10 7.55
N VAL A 207 -5.48 1.44 7.43
CA VAL A 207 -4.46 0.57 6.83
C VAL A 207 -3.68 -0.15 7.93
N GLY A 208 -3.82 -1.46 7.96
CA GLY A 208 -3.04 -2.35 8.82
C GLY A 208 -1.97 -3.14 8.06
N LYS A 209 -1.43 -4.17 8.70
CA LYS A 209 -0.44 -5.07 8.09
C LYS A 209 -1.14 -6.07 7.17
N GLY A 210 -1.21 -5.75 5.86
CA GLY A 210 -1.83 -6.62 4.84
C GLY A 210 -3.35 -6.56 4.78
N THR A 211 -3.99 -5.73 5.60
CA THR A 211 -5.43 -5.53 5.65
C THR A 211 -5.77 -4.05 5.54
N CYS A 212 -6.94 -3.74 5.01
CA CYS A 212 -7.45 -2.38 4.92
C CYS A 212 -8.94 -2.40 5.23
N TYR A 213 -9.36 -1.65 6.25
CA TYR A 213 -10.73 -1.53 6.69
C TYR A 213 -11.37 -0.31 6.04
N SER A 214 -12.59 -0.44 5.53
CA SER A 214 -13.39 0.64 4.95
C SER A 214 -14.59 0.92 5.87
N PHE A 215 -14.80 2.17 6.24
CA PHE A 215 -15.96 2.58 7.03
C PHE A 215 -17.25 2.47 6.23
N ALA A 216 -17.21 2.81 4.92
CA ALA A 216 -18.37 2.70 4.04
C ALA A 216 -18.87 1.26 3.91
N GLU A 217 -17.97 0.28 3.70
CA GLU A 217 -18.34 -1.14 3.61
C GLU A 217 -18.98 -1.69 4.90
N HIS A 218 -18.72 -1.03 6.03
CA HIS A 218 -19.23 -1.44 7.35
C HIS A 218 -20.35 -0.53 7.88
N ASN A 219 -20.90 0.36 7.02
CA ASN A 219 -21.96 1.30 7.37
C ASN A 219 -21.63 2.18 8.62
N LEU A 220 -20.40 2.71 8.65
CA LEU A 220 -19.90 3.58 9.72
C LEU A 220 -19.70 5.04 9.29
N LEU A 221 -20.19 5.41 8.08
CA LEU A 221 -20.25 6.80 7.62
C LEU A 221 -21.61 7.40 7.87
#